data_c6f013d1eb63586a1f4a8e5f6d0e2528
#
_entry.id   c6f013d1eb63586a1f4a8e5f6d0e2528
#
_cell.length_a   1.000
_cell.length_b   1.000
_cell.length_c   1.000
_cell.angle_alpha   90.00
_cell.angle_beta   90.00
_cell.angle_gamma   90.00
#
_symmetry.space_group_name_H-M   'P 1'
#
loop_
_entity.id
_entity.type
_entity.pdbx_description
1 polymer ?
#
loop_
_entity_poly.entity_id
_entity_poly.type
_entity_poly.pdbx_seq_one_letter_code
_entity_poly.pdbx_strand_id
1 'polypeptide(L)'
;MGDLMTRALLSKMSAFLVLTFMSLPLRAGEAPKVVVTIKPIHSLVARLMAGIGQPQLIVDGSASPHTFTLKPSTARAINEADVFIRVSDTLEPFTRKIVSSLPSAVTVVTLIDAQGVKLFDQRHGGTFEKHVHGHEEANAEGHAEEAEDHDEDGKDGHIWLDPVNAKAIVAASAKAIAKRYPEYAEKLRQNEAAIDADLDALDREIATELKPVRDKPFIVF
;
A
#
# COMPACT_ATOMS: atom_id res chain seq x y z
N MET A 1 11.10 10.17 72.09
CA MET A 1 9.76 10.03 71.50
C MET A 1 9.60 10.83 70.16
N GLY A 2 10.59 11.62 69.77
CA GLY A 2 10.50 12.46 68.55
C GLY A 2 10.99 11.76 67.26
N ASP A 3 11.82 10.73 67.35
CA ASP A 3 12.52 10.16 66.15
C ASP A 3 11.71 9.12 65.37
N LEU A 4 10.72 8.50 65.98
CA LEU A 4 9.85 7.53 65.32
C LEU A 4 8.77 8.18 64.43
N MET A 5 8.30 9.36 64.83
CA MET A 5 7.26 10.12 64.05
C MET A 5 7.83 10.77 62.79
N THR A 6 9.10 11.23 62.86
CA THR A 6 9.76 11.85 61.69
C THR A 6 10.10 10.83 60.63
N ARG A 7 10.48 9.59 61.00
CA ARG A 7 10.75 8.50 60.04
C ARG A 7 9.48 7.99 59.35
N ALA A 8 8.35 7.96 60.05
CA ALA A 8 7.07 7.54 59.48
C ALA A 8 6.50 8.59 58.48
N LEU A 9 6.75 9.89 58.73
CA LEU A 9 6.31 10.95 57.81
C LEU A 9 7.16 10.97 56.52
N LEU A 10 8.46 10.81 56.61
CA LEU A 10 9.37 10.76 55.48
C LEU A 10 9.11 9.53 54.59
N SER A 11 8.77 8.36 55.19
CA SER A 11 8.42 7.15 54.43
C SER A 11 7.12 7.29 53.66
N LYS A 12 6.12 7.95 54.24
CA LYS A 12 4.83 8.19 53.53
C LYS A 12 4.92 9.27 52.45
N MET A 13 5.77 10.27 52.60
CA MET A 13 6.04 11.28 51.59
C MET A 13 6.82 10.68 50.41
N SER A 14 7.77 9.78 50.65
CA SER A 14 8.53 9.11 49.58
C SER A 14 7.65 8.16 48.75
N ALA A 15 6.68 7.47 49.37
CA ALA A 15 5.72 6.60 48.68
C ALA A 15 4.71 7.39 47.83
N PHE A 16 4.33 8.60 48.26
CA PHE A 16 3.43 9.48 47.50
C PHE A 16 4.12 10.10 46.27
N LEU A 17 5.42 10.40 46.38
CA LEU A 17 6.20 10.98 45.28
C LEU A 17 6.45 9.97 44.13
N VAL A 18 6.59 8.66 44.46
CA VAL A 18 6.78 7.61 43.43
C VAL A 18 5.49 7.30 42.67
N LEU A 19 4.30 7.47 43.30
CA LEU A 19 3.04 7.20 42.65
C LEU A 19 2.63 8.30 41.67
N THR A 20 3.13 9.53 41.83
CA THR A 20 2.77 10.68 40.97
C THR A 20 3.57 10.72 39.67
N PHE A 21 4.63 9.92 39.53
CA PHE A 21 5.48 9.90 38.34
C PHE A 21 4.98 8.93 37.24
N MET A 22 3.92 8.16 37.49
CA MET A 22 3.45 7.11 36.61
C MET A 22 2.27 7.48 35.72
N SER A 23 1.83 8.73 35.76
CA SER A 23 0.74 9.23 34.90
C SER A 23 1.18 10.38 34.01
N LEU A 24 2.29 10.17 33.26
CA LEU A 24 2.48 10.97 32.05
C LEU A 24 1.42 10.49 31.04
N PRO A 25 0.50 11.38 30.62
CA PRO A 25 -0.42 11.01 29.56
C PRO A 25 0.45 10.66 28.34
N LEU A 26 0.38 9.42 27.92
CA LEU A 26 0.87 9.01 26.60
C LEU A 26 0.11 9.90 25.60
N ARG A 27 0.78 10.95 25.14
CA ARG A 27 0.20 11.83 24.12
C ARG A 27 0.06 10.93 22.88
N ALA A 28 -1.14 10.38 22.71
CA ALA A 28 -1.48 9.70 21.47
C ALA A 28 -1.28 10.75 20.37
N GLY A 29 -0.20 10.65 19.64
CA GLY A 29 0.04 11.45 18.44
C GLY A 29 -1.17 11.28 17.51
N GLU A 30 -1.45 12.29 16.71
CA GLU A 30 -2.46 12.13 15.65
C GLU A 30 -2.11 10.90 14.80
N ALA A 31 -3.11 10.02 14.58
CA ALA A 31 -2.86 8.78 13.81
C ALA A 31 -2.42 9.14 12.38
N PRO A 32 -1.47 8.39 11.80
CA PRO A 32 -0.98 8.64 10.44
C PRO A 32 -2.11 8.70 9.42
N LYS A 33 -2.18 9.78 8.63
CA LYS A 33 -3.12 9.93 7.52
C LYS A 33 -2.55 9.25 6.27
N VAL A 34 -2.73 7.93 6.21
CA VAL A 34 -2.29 7.11 5.09
C VAL A 34 -3.48 6.81 4.18
N VAL A 35 -3.33 7.10 2.89
CA VAL A 35 -4.35 6.85 1.87
C VAL A 35 -3.82 5.85 0.85
N VAL A 36 -4.61 4.84 0.52
CA VAL A 36 -4.24 3.73 -0.36
C VAL A 36 -5.30 3.58 -1.46
N THR A 37 -4.87 3.35 -2.68
CA THR A 37 -5.76 3.35 -3.83
C THR A 37 -6.64 2.12 -3.92
N ILE A 38 -6.10 0.90 -3.82
CA ILE A 38 -6.81 -0.35 -4.11
C ILE A 38 -6.80 -1.34 -2.93
N LYS A 39 -7.80 -2.20 -2.89
CA LYS A 39 -8.03 -3.17 -1.81
C LYS A 39 -6.84 -4.09 -1.51
N PRO A 40 -6.17 -4.72 -2.48
CA PRO A 40 -5.05 -5.61 -2.17
C PRO A 40 -3.93 -4.89 -1.42
N ILE A 41 -3.55 -3.71 -1.90
CA ILE A 41 -2.52 -2.87 -1.26
C ILE A 41 -3.01 -2.38 0.11
N HIS A 42 -4.27 -1.95 0.19
CA HIS A 42 -4.88 -1.52 1.45
C HIS A 42 -4.82 -2.63 2.52
N SER A 43 -5.07 -3.89 2.15
CA SER A 43 -4.99 -5.03 3.09
C SER A 43 -3.59 -5.21 3.68
N LEU A 44 -2.55 -5.10 2.86
CA LEU A 44 -1.15 -5.17 3.31
C LEU A 44 -0.82 -4.00 4.23
N VAL A 45 -1.19 -2.77 3.83
CA VAL A 45 -0.90 -1.55 4.59
C VAL A 45 -1.72 -1.50 5.89
N ALA A 46 -2.98 -1.94 5.90
CA ALA A 46 -3.80 -2.03 7.12
C ALA A 46 -3.17 -2.98 8.15
N ARG A 47 -2.65 -4.12 7.70
CA ARG A 47 -1.92 -5.04 8.55
C ARG A 47 -0.60 -4.46 9.04
N LEU A 48 0.14 -3.77 8.17
CA LEU A 48 1.38 -3.07 8.53
C LEU A 48 1.13 -2.00 9.60
N MET A 49 -0.01 -1.30 9.53
CA MET A 49 -0.40 -0.25 10.47
C MET A 49 -1.15 -0.78 11.71
N ALA A 50 -1.18 -2.09 11.93
CA ALA A 50 -1.87 -2.66 13.11
C ALA A 50 -1.30 -2.11 14.43
N GLY A 51 -2.20 -1.53 15.25
CA GLY A 51 -1.85 -0.87 16.52
C GLY A 51 -1.28 0.56 16.35
N ILE A 52 -1.32 1.12 15.14
CA ILE A 52 -0.90 2.49 14.82
C ILE A 52 -2.09 3.33 14.35
N GLY A 53 -2.88 2.80 13.41
CA GLY A 53 -4.02 3.47 12.81
C GLY A 53 -4.62 2.64 11.69
N GLN A 54 -5.50 3.25 10.90
CA GLN A 54 -6.14 2.60 9.75
C GLN A 54 -5.90 3.43 8.49
N PRO A 55 -5.40 2.83 7.39
CA PRO A 55 -5.31 3.53 6.12
C PRO A 55 -6.71 3.73 5.52
N GLN A 56 -6.87 4.81 4.76
CA GLN A 56 -8.09 5.07 4.01
C GLN A 56 -8.00 4.46 2.61
N LEU A 57 -9.02 3.68 2.22
CA LEU A 57 -9.14 3.11 0.88
C LEU A 57 -9.84 4.09 -0.07
N ILE A 58 -9.37 4.18 -1.32
CA ILE A 58 -9.94 5.02 -2.37
C ILE A 58 -10.93 4.27 -3.27
N VAL A 59 -10.47 3.19 -3.91
CA VAL A 59 -11.29 2.39 -4.82
C VAL A 59 -11.98 1.30 -4.03
N ASP A 60 -13.22 1.58 -3.61
CA ASP A 60 -14.04 0.68 -2.81
C ASP A 60 -15.09 -0.07 -3.65
N GLY A 61 -15.72 -1.07 -3.04
CA GLY A 61 -16.77 -1.87 -3.67
C GLY A 61 -16.25 -2.75 -4.80
N SER A 62 -16.99 -2.79 -5.91
CA SER A 62 -16.66 -3.53 -7.14
C SER A 62 -16.07 -2.65 -8.23
N ALA A 63 -15.65 -1.42 -7.90
CA ALA A 63 -15.10 -0.50 -8.88
C ALA A 63 -13.74 -0.99 -9.40
N SER A 64 -13.52 -0.86 -10.72
CA SER A 64 -12.24 -1.15 -11.35
C SER A 64 -11.30 0.05 -11.20
N PRO A 65 -10.02 -0.15 -10.80
CA PRO A 65 -9.05 0.94 -10.76
C PRO A 65 -8.77 1.53 -12.15
N HIS A 66 -8.89 0.74 -13.22
CA HIS A 66 -8.63 1.19 -14.58
C HIS A 66 -9.64 2.25 -15.08
N THR A 67 -10.88 2.18 -14.59
CA THR A 67 -11.98 3.06 -15.03
C THR A 67 -12.55 3.90 -13.90
N PHE A 68 -11.86 3.96 -12.76
CA PHE A 68 -12.33 4.71 -11.60
C PHE A 68 -12.34 6.21 -11.85
N THR A 69 -13.45 6.85 -11.49
CA THR A 69 -13.57 8.31 -11.55
C THR A 69 -13.41 8.91 -10.16
N LEU A 70 -12.45 9.83 -10.04
CA LEU A 70 -12.11 10.48 -8.77
C LEU A 70 -13.23 11.45 -8.34
N LYS A 71 -13.82 11.19 -7.17
CA LYS A 71 -14.82 12.08 -6.57
C LYS A 71 -14.14 13.24 -5.81
N PRO A 72 -14.80 14.41 -5.66
CA PRO A 72 -14.21 15.54 -4.91
C PRO A 72 -13.81 15.21 -3.47
N SER A 73 -14.59 14.37 -2.77
CA SER A 73 -14.27 13.90 -1.42
C SER A 73 -13.00 13.06 -1.38
N THR A 74 -12.83 12.20 -2.38
CA THR A 74 -11.65 11.34 -2.53
C THR A 74 -10.41 12.16 -2.86
N ALA A 75 -10.54 13.13 -3.79
CA ALA A 75 -9.45 14.06 -4.10
C ALA A 75 -8.99 14.84 -2.86
N ARG A 76 -9.95 15.28 -2.03
CA ARG A 76 -9.65 15.96 -0.77
C ARG A 76 -8.87 15.04 0.17
N ALA A 77 -9.31 13.79 0.35
CA ALA A 77 -8.63 12.82 1.22
C ALA A 77 -7.17 12.60 0.80
N ILE A 78 -6.90 12.53 -0.52
CA ILE A 78 -5.53 12.40 -1.04
C ILE A 78 -4.71 13.67 -0.78
N ASN A 79 -5.29 14.86 -0.96
CA ASN A 79 -4.60 16.13 -0.69
C ASN A 79 -4.29 16.36 0.80
N GLU A 80 -5.09 15.79 1.69
CA GLU A 80 -4.93 15.90 3.16
C GLU A 80 -4.11 14.74 3.74
N ALA A 81 -3.65 13.80 2.91
CA ALA A 81 -2.85 12.67 3.33
C ALA A 81 -1.42 13.09 3.70
N ASP A 82 -0.81 12.38 4.64
CA ASP A 82 0.63 12.46 4.90
C ASP A 82 1.40 11.50 3.99
N VAL A 83 0.81 10.32 3.72
CA VAL A 83 1.36 9.33 2.80
C VAL A 83 0.26 8.84 1.86
N PHE A 84 0.50 8.95 0.56
CA PHE A 84 -0.38 8.46 -0.49
C PHE A 84 0.30 7.30 -1.21
N ILE A 85 -0.31 6.10 -1.17
CA ILE A 85 0.23 4.87 -1.73
C ILE A 85 -0.63 4.44 -2.92
N ARG A 86 0.01 4.28 -4.07
CA ARG A 86 -0.60 3.83 -5.33
C ARG A 86 0.30 2.83 -6.05
N VAL A 87 -0.23 2.09 -7.01
CA VAL A 87 0.56 1.14 -7.80
C VAL A 87 1.28 1.84 -8.94
N SER A 88 0.55 2.40 -9.92
CA SER A 88 1.14 3.02 -11.12
C SER A 88 0.16 3.94 -11.83
N ASP A 89 0.67 4.71 -12.80
CA ASP A 89 -0.18 5.52 -13.69
C ASP A 89 -1.04 4.66 -14.63
N THR A 90 -0.52 3.52 -15.02
CA THR A 90 -1.16 2.55 -15.91
C THR A 90 -2.35 1.86 -15.25
N LEU A 91 -2.16 1.36 -14.04
CA LEU A 91 -3.22 0.66 -13.30
C LEU A 91 -4.29 1.64 -12.81
N GLU A 92 -3.88 2.87 -12.45
CA GLU A 92 -4.71 3.87 -11.77
C GLU A 92 -4.63 5.23 -12.48
N PRO A 93 -5.11 5.34 -13.75
CA PRO A 93 -4.98 6.57 -14.57
C PRO A 93 -5.58 7.80 -13.88
N PHE A 94 -6.59 7.59 -13.03
CA PHE A 94 -7.24 8.66 -12.28
C PHE A 94 -6.30 9.37 -11.29
N THR A 95 -5.17 8.75 -10.92
CA THR A 95 -4.20 9.33 -9.97
C THR A 95 -3.21 10.28 -10.64
N ARG A 96 -2.99 10.18 -11.96
CA ARG A 96 -1.96 10.93 -12.71
C ARG A 96 -2.06 12.44 -12.48
N LYS A 97 -3.25 13.00 -12.69
CA LYS A 97 -3.48 14.45 -12.54
C LYS A 97 -3.36 14.92 -11.08
N ILE A 98 -3.86 14.13 -10.13
CA ILE A 98 -3.83 14.55 -8.73
C ILE A 98 -2.40 14.50 -8.19
N VAL A 99 -1.63 13.47 -8.52
CA VAL A 99 -0.22 13.34 -8.08
C VAL A 99 0.61 14.54 -8.52
N SER A 100 0.44 15.01 -9.76
CA SER A 100 1.19 16.17 -10.28
C SER A 100 0.84 17.50 -9.57
N SER A 101 -0.29 17.56 -8.87
CA SER A 101 -0.77 18.77 -8.17
C SER A 101 -0.76 18.67 -6.64
N LEU A 102 -0.27 17.55 -6.08
CA LEU A 102 -0.22 17.36 -4.63
C LEU A 102 0.72 18.36 -3.95
N PRO A 103 0.36 18.79 -2.73
CA PRO A 103 1.28 19.55 -1.88
C PRO A 103 2.57 18.75 -1.63
N SER A 104 3.70 19.44 -1.57
CA SER A 104 5.01 18.81 -1.29
C SER A 104 5.09 18.13 0.09
N ALA A 105 4.14 18.42 0.97
CA ALA A 105 3.99 17.77 2.27
C ALA A 105 3.48 16.32 2.17
N VAL A 106 2.81 15.96 1.08
CA VAL A 106 2.30 14.60 0.85
C VAL A 106 3.41 13.72 0.30
N THR A 107 3.74 12.67 1.00
CA THR A 107 4.69 11.66 0.50
C THR A 107 3.96 10.69 -0.42
N VAL A 108 4.27 10.72 -1.72
CA VAL A 108 3.72 9.77 -2.70
C VAL A 108 4.61 8.53 -2.79
N VAL A 109 4.02 7.35 -2.70
CA VAL A 109 4.67 6.06 -2.92
C VAL A 109 4.06 5.42 -4.16
N THR A 110 4.82 5.35 -5.24
CA THR A 110 4.46 4.62 -6.46
C THR A 110 5.10 3.24 -6.38
N LEU A 111 4.30 2.22 -6.17
CA LEU A 111 4.77 0.89 -5.79
C LEU A 111 5.45 0.13 -6.92
N ILE A 112 5.09 0.41 -8.18
CA ILE A 112 5.75 -0.21 -9.34
C ILE A 112 7.23 0.14 -9.40
N ASP A 113 7.62 1.31 -8.84
CA ASP A 113 9.00 1.79 -8.80
C ASP A 113 9.73 1.39 -7.50
N ALA A 114 9.04 0.65 -6.61
CA ALA A 114 9.62 0.32 -5.32
C ALA A 114 10.78 -0.67 -5.45
N GLN A 115 11.83 -0.45 -4.67
CA GLN A 115 12.98 -1.33 -4.65
C GLN A 115 12.59 -2.77 -4.28
N GLY A 116 12.99 -3.73 -5.08
CA GLY A 116 12.72 -5.15 -4.88
C GLY A 116 11.46 -5.66 -5.59
N VAL A 117 10.66 -4.79 -6.17
CA VAL A 117 9.53 -5.19 -7.04
C VAL A 117 10.07 -5.74 -8.35
N LYS A 118 9.63 -6.94 -8.71
CA LYS A 118 9.89 -7.58 -10.00
C LYS A 118 8.74 -7.31 -10.92
N LEU A 119 9.02 -6.77 -12.10
CA LEU A 119 8.04 -6.48 -13.13
C LEU A 119 8.07 -7.55 -14.19
N PHE A 120 6.90 -8.00 -14.60
CA PHE A 120 6.70 -8.87 -15.75
C PHE A 120 6.14 -8.04 -16.90
N ASP A 121 6.42 -8.51 -18.11
CA ASP A 121 5.82 -7.90 -19.29
C ASP A 121 4.34 -8.23 -19.36
N GLN A 122 3.55 -7.24 -19.77
CA GLN A 122 2.13 -7.42 -20.00
C GLN A 122 1.93 -8.41 -21.14
N ARG A 123 1.05 -9.38 -20.96
CA ARG A 123 0.73 -10.33 -22.00
C ARG A 123 -0.13 -9.69 -23.06
N HIS A 124 0.43 -9.48 -24.23
CA HIS A 124 -0.31 -9.04 -25.41
C HIS A 124 -0.71 -10.26 -26.25
N GLY A 125 -2.02 -10.41 -26.47
CA GLY A 125 -2.58 -11.45 -27.34
C GLY A 125 -2.74 -12.81 -26.65
N GLY A 126 -3.93 -13.38 -26.78
CA GLY A 126 -4.16 -14.80 -26.51
C GLY A 126 -3.42 -15.66 -27.51
N THR A 127 -3.38 -16.97 -27.27
CA THR A 127 -2.84 -18.02 -28.17
C THR A 127 -3.58 -18.15 -29.50
N PHE A 128 -4.47 -17.24 -29.81
CA PHE A 128 -5.18 -17.18 -31.11
C PHE A 128 -4.31 -16.40 -32.10
N GLU A 129 -4.18 -16.97 -33.31
CA GLU A 129 -3.39 -16.39 -34.40
C GLU A 129 -3.71 -14.89 -34.57
N LYS A 130 -2.67 -14.06 -34.73
CA LYS A 130 -2.84 -12.66 -35.14
C LYS A 130 -3.67 -12.66 -36.42
N HIS A 131 -4.88 -12.13 -36.34
CA HIS A 131 -5.59 -11.76 -37.57
C HIS A 131 -4.80 -10.62 -38.22
N VAL A 132 -3.99 -10.98 -39.21
CA VAL A 132 -3.38 -10.01 -40.12
C VAL A 132 -4.51 -9.43 -40.94
N HIS A 133 -5.05 -8.32 -40.53
CA HIS A 133 -5.90 -7.51 -41.39
C HIS A 133 -5.00 -6.95 -42.48
N GLY A 134 -5.09 -7.60 -43.67
CA GLY A 134 -4.51 -7.05 -44.89
C GLY A 134 -5.16 -5.66 -45.14
N HIS A 135 -4.33 -4.66 -45.23
CA HIS A 135 -4.76 -3.33 -45.65
C HIS A 135 -5.27 -3.43 -47.08
N GLU A 136 -6.58 -3.49 -47.29
CA GLU A 136 -7.21 -3.02 -48.49
C GLU A 136 -7.68 -1.58 -48.23
N GLU A 137 -7.10 -0.66 -48.99
CA GLU A 137 -7.46 0.76 -49.02
C GLU A 137 -8.94 0.92 -49.43
N ALA A 138 -9.77 1.44 -48.54
CA ALA A 138 -11.01 2.04 -48.89
C ALA A 138 -11.33 3.21 -47.95
N ASN A 139 -11.35 4.40 -48.52
CA ASN A 139 -11.80 5.67 -47.92
C ASN A 139 -13.18 5.55 -47.26
N ALA A 140 -13.33 6.10 -46.02
CA ALA A 140 -14.43 7.01 -45.67
C ALA A 140 -14.44 7.36 -44.19
N GLU A 141 -14.30 8.64 -43.88
CA GLU A 141 -15.02 9.45 -42.89
C GLU A 141 -15.16 8.96 -41.43
N GLY A 142 -14.43 9.61 -40.55
CA GLY A 142 -14.95 10.19 -39.30
C GLY A 142 -15.46 9.26 -38.20
N HIS A 143 -14.58 8.56 -37.50
CA HIS A 143 -14.85 8.18 -36.12
C HIS A 143 -13.73 8.71 -35.24
N ALA A 144 -14.15 9.40 -34.15
CA ALA A 144 -13.26 9.86 -33.12
C ALA A 144 -12.43 8.66 -32.62
N GLU A 145 -11.13 8.70 -32.88
CA GLU A 145 -10.15 7.81 -32.26
C GLU A 145 -10.24 8.05 -30.77
N GLU A 146 -10.88 7.12 -30.05
CA GLU A 146 -10.53 6.92 -28.67
C GLU A 146 -9.06 6.53 -28.71
N ALA A 147 -8.20 7.44 -28.29
CA ALA A 147 -6.80 7.20 -28.13
C ALA A 147 -6.65 6.03 -27.14
N GLU A 148 -6.43 4.83 -27.68
CA GLU A 148 -5.87 3.75 -26.91
C GLU A 148 -4.49 4.26 -26.47
N ASP A 149 -4.44 4.67 -25.20
CA ASP A 149 -3.22 5.11 -24.51
C ASP A 149 -2.33 3.85 -24.47
N HIS A 150 -1.48 3.71 -25.49
CA HIS A 150 -0.49 2.64 -25.54
C HIS A 150 0.41 2.84 -24.34
N ASP A 151 0.28 1.95 -23.35
CA ASP A 151 1.15 1.86 -22.21
C ASP A 151 2.60 1.76 -22.69
N GLU A 152 3.33 2.87 -22.64
CA GLU A 152 4.71 2.95 -23.13
C GLU A 152 5.64 1.98 -22.39
N ASP A 153 5.24 1.45 -21.22
CA ASP A 153 6.08 0.56 -20.41
C ASP A 153 5.78 -0.94 -20.57
N GLY A 154 4.63 -1.33 -21.14
CA GLY A 154 4.29 -2.75 -21.37
C GLY A 154 4.44 -3.67 -20.14
N LYS A 155 4.41 -3.12 -18.93
CA LYS A 155 4.59 -3.87 -17.69
C LYS A 155 3.25 -4.17 -17.00
N ASP A 156 3.17 -5.37 -16.42
CA ASP A 156 1.98 -5.78 -15.65
C ASP A 156 1.95 -5.08 -14.29
N GLY A 157 0.92 -4.25 -14.08
CA GLY A 157 0.70 -3.53 -12.82
C GLY A 157 0.16 -4.39 -11.67
N HIS A 158 -0.21 -5.66 -11.90
CA HIS A 158 -0.78 -6.54 -10.87
C HIS A 158 0.29 -7.12 -9.94
N ILE A 159 1.22 -6.27 -9.51
CA ILE A 159 2.45 -6.63 -8.76
C ILE A 159 2.18 -7.34 -7.43
N TRP A 160 1.02 -7.11 -6.79
CA TRP A 160 0.68 -7.70 -5.49
C TRP A 160 0.34 -9.19 -5.52
N LEU A 161 0.18 -9.77 -6.72
CA LEU A 161 -0.12 -11.18 -6.89
C LEU A 161 1.10 -12.09 -6.64
N ASP A 162 2.30 -11.52 -6.64
CA ASP A 162 3.55 -12.23 -6.29
C ASP A 162 3.87 -11.99 -4.81
N PRO A 163 3.97 -13.03 -3.95
CA PRO A 163 4.35 -12.89 -2.55
C PRO A 163 5.68 -12.17 -2.32
N VAL A 164 6.65 -12.31 -3.23
CA VAL A 164 7.93 -11.60 -3.16
C VAL A 164 7.73 -10.10 -3.39
N ASN A 165 6.92 -9.72 -4.36
CA ASN A 165 6.54 -8.34 -4.58
C ASN A 165 5.72 -7.78 -3.41
N ALA A 166 4.83 -8.59 -2.82
CA ALA A 166 4.06 -8.16 -1.65
C ALA A 166 4.96 -7.75 -0.47
N LYS A 167 6.10 -8.44 -0.24
CA LYS A 167 7.10 -8.02 0.75
C LYS A 167 7.74 -6.68 0.37
N ALA A 168 8.12 -6.49 -0.88
CA ALA A 168 8.68 -5.22 -1.35
C ALA A 168 7.68 -4.04 -1.20
N ILE A 169 6.40 -4.29 -1.46
CA ILE A 169 5.31 -3.33 -1.24
C ILE A 169 5.21 -2.94 0.24
N VAL A 170 5.24 -3.93 1.13
CA VAL A 170 5.19 -3.70 2.59
C VAL A 170 6.40 -2.90 3.05
N ALA A 171 7.61 -3.26 2.62
CA ALA A 171 8.85 -2.55 2.96
C ALA A 171 8.85 -1.09 2.48
N ALA A 172 8.41 -0.83 1.24
CA ALA A 172 8.30 0.52 0.70
C ALA A 172 7.29 1.37 1.50
N SER A 173 6.15 0.78 1.83
CA SER A 173 5.11 1.42 2.64
C SER A 173 5.60 1.71 4.06
N ALA A 174 6.24 0.76 4.73
CA ALA A 174 6.83 0.91 6.07
C ALA A 174 7.86 2.04 6.10
N LYS A 175 8.76 2.07 5.12
CA LYS A 175 9.79 3.11 4.98
C LYS A 175 9.17 4.51 4.85
N ALA A 176 8.14 4.66 4.03
CA ALA A 176 7.47 5.95 3.81
C ALA A 176 6.75 6.42 5.07
N ILE A 177 6.01 5.53 5.74
CA ILE A 177 5.28 5.84 6.97
C ILE A 177 6.26 6.15 8.11
N ALA A 178 7.31 5.34 8.31
CA ALA A 178 8.32 5.57 9.35
C ALA A 178 9.10 6.88 9.13
N LYS A 179 9.34 7.27 7.88
CA LYS A 179 9.99 8.56 7.57
C LYS A 179 9.13 9.75 8.04
N ARG A 180 7.81 9.64 7.89
CA ARG A 180 6.85 10.70 8.29
C ARG A 180 6.52 10.65 9.77
N TYR A 181 6.53 9.45 10.37
CA TYR A 181 6.15 9.15 11.73
C TYR A 181 7.20 8.26 12.42
N PRO A 182 8.38 8.82 12.75
CA PRO A 182 9.50 8.05 13.32
C PRO A 182 9.16 7.33 14.63
N GLU A 183 8.19 7.87 15.38
CA GLU A 183 7.69 7.27 16.64
C GLU A 183 7.07 5.89 16.44
N TYR A 184 6.59 5.58 15.24
CA TYR A 184 6.03 4.26 14.91
C TYR A 184 7.03 3.31 14.22
N ALA A 185 8.28 3.74 13.98
CA ALA A 185 9.25 2.97 13.20
C ALA A 185 9.45 1.55 13.75
N GLU A 186 9.57 1.39 15.06
CA GLU A 186 9.77 0.08 15.69
C GLU A 186 8.52 -0.80 15.55
N LYS A 187 7.32 -0.24 15.72
CA LYS A 187 6.07 -0.98 15.55
C LYS A 187 5.87 -1.41 14.10
N LEU A 188 6.17 -0.53 13.15
CA LEU A 188 6.12 -0.85 11.73
C LEU A 188 7.09 -1.98 11.38
N ARG A 189 8.33 -1.94 11.89
CA ARG A 189 9.33 -3.00 11.67
C ARG A 189 8.86 -4.36 12.22
N GLN A 190 8.23 -4.39 13.40
CA GLN A 190 7.67 -5.61 13.99
C GLN A 190 6.52 -6.17 13.12
N ASN A 191 5.62 -5.30 12.67
CA ASN A 191 4.51 -5.70 11.83
C ASN A 191 4.99 -6.18 10.44
N GLU A 192 5.97 -5.50 9.83
CA GLU A 192 6.63 -5.89 8.59
C GLU A 192 7.22 -7.29 8.70
N ALA A 193 8.02 -7.57 9.73
CA ALA A 193 8.62 -8.89 9.95
C ALA A 193 7.56 -10.01 10.10
N ALA A 194 6.43 -9.71 10.76
CA ALA A 194 5.33 -10.67 10.88
C ALA A 194 4.63 -10.93 9.53
N ILE A 195 4.45 -9.89 8.70
CA ILE A 195 3.88 -10.02 7.36
C ILE A 195 4.84 -10.82 6.46
N ASP A 196 6.13 -10.53 6.50
CA ASP A 196 7.14 -11.22 5.71
C ASP A 196 7.17 -12.72 6.03
N ALA A 197 7.10 -13.09 7.31
CA ALA A 197 7.05 -14.50 7.73
C ALA A 197 5.82 -15.23 7.17
N ASP A 198 4.65 -14.58 7.16
CA ASP A 198 3.43 -15.17 6.62
C ASP A 198 3.45 -15.25 5.09
N LEU A 199 4.01 -14.24 4.42
CA LEU A 199 4.19 -14.28 2.95
C LEU A 199 5.19 -15.38 2.53
N ASP A 200 6.26 -15.59 3.31
CA ASP A 200 7.19 -16.70 3.08
C ASP A 200 6.52 -18.07 3.31
N ALA A 201 5.61 -18.16 4.28
CA ALA A 201 4.83 -19.37 4.50
C ALA A 201 3.86 -19.63 3.34
N LEU A 202 3.16 -18.59 2.89
CA LEU A 202 2.24 -18.65 1.74
C LEU A 202 2.95 -19.06 0.46
N ASP A 203 4.12 -18.51 0.17
CA ASP A 203 4.91 -18.87 -1.03
C ASP A 203 5.28 -20.33 -1.03
N ARG A 204 5.73 -20.88 0.11
CA ARG A 204 6.02 -22.32 0.25
C ARG A 204 4.77 -23.20 0.10
N GLU A 205 3.65 -22.77 0.63
CA GLU A 205 2.37 -23.46 0.49
C GLU A 205 1.94 -23.52 -0.97
N ILE A 206 1.92 -22.38 -1.67
CA ILE A 206 1.60 -22.26 -3.09
C ILE A 206 2.53 -23.18 -3.92
N ALA A 207 3.85 -23.14 -3.68
CA ALA A 207 4.81 -23.97 -4.38
C ALA A 207 4.55 -25.47 -4.17
N THR A 208 4.10 -25.86 -2.99
CA THR A 208 3.78 -27.26 -2.64
C THR A 208 2.49 -27.71 -3.31
N GLU A 209 1.43 -26.90 -3.21
CA GLU A 209 0.11 -27.19 -3.76
C GLU A 209 0.12 -27.26 -5.30
N LEU A 210 0.87 -26.35 -5.94
CA LEU A 210 0.95 -26.30 -7.40
C LEU A 210 1.93 -27.31 -8.00
N LYS A 211 2.80 -27.94 -7.20
CA LYS A 211 3.80 -28.90 -7.71
C LYS A 211 3.21 -29.99 -8.61
N PRO A 212 2.05 -30.64 -8.31
CA PRO A 212 1.48 -31.70 -9.14
C PRO A 212 0.94 -31.22 -10.50
N VAL A 213 0.70 -29.92 -10.64
CA VAL A 213 0.05 -29.32 -11.82
C VAL A 213 0.94 -28.30 -12.55
N ARG A 214 2.17 -28.10 -12.09
CA ARG A 214 3.09 -27.07 -12.58
C ARG A 214 3.29 -27.09 -14.09
N ASP A 215 3.35 -28.27 -14.68
CA ASP A 215 3.63 -28.45 -16.11
C ASP A 215 2.35 -28.75 -16.92
N LYS A 216 1.17 -28.60 -16.29
CA LYS A 216 -0.10 -28.81 -16.98
C LYS A 216 -0.58 -27.52 -17.62
N PRO A 217 -1.07 -27.55 -18.87
CA PRO A 217 -1.69 -26.38 -19.49
C PRO A 217 -2.97 -26.01 -18.73
N PHE A 218 -3.22 -24.73 -18.62
CA PHE A 218 -4.45 -24.19 -18.04
C PHE A 218 -4.98 -23.00 -18.88
N ILE A 219 -6.28 -22.74 -18.78
CA ILE A 219 -6.94 -21.67 -19.49
C ILE A 219 -7.29 -20.59 -18.48
N VAL A 220 -7.04 -19.33 -18.84
CA VAL A 220 -7.46 -18.14 -18.08
C VAL A 220 -8.50 -17.39 -18.92
N PHE A 221 -9.52 -16.84 -18.26
CA PHE A 221 -10.56 -16.05 -18.87
C PHE A 221 -10.41 -14.59 -18.42
#